data_1ff2d08cb7e34fb138760389227b2ee4
#
_entry.id   1ff2d08cb7e34fb138760389227b2ee4
#
_cell.length_a   1.000
_cell.length_b   1.000
_cell.length_c   1.000
_cell.angle_alpha   90.00
_cell.angle_beta   90.00
_cell.angle_gamma   90.00
#
_symmetry.space_group_name_H-M   'P 1'
#
loop_
_entity.id
_entity.type
_entity.pdbx_description
1 polymer ?
#
loop_
_entity_poly.entity_id
_entity_poly.type
_entity_poly.pdbx_seq_one_letter_code
_entity_poly.pdbx_strand_id
1 'polypeptide(L)'
;MSADALKNGTADNPMTVYVAPYVYWIDDPAATDTVQKTEGYSVPYGMVVNSEYLTIKGLTGNPDNVVLAGNRGQSHASNGNYTMFRFNCSGALTVKNITIGNYCSVDLDYPLMSELNQAKRTETITQAQLADVSGDKMFADNCNFISRLNLDPINGASRSLYNNCHFESTDDALNANAVYVGCDFDFYGNRPLYSSYGTGSTFLGCTFNCKILNVEAEPTQFFTKEGGTITAVDCVYNSNLSVPISIGWTKTPSTSLKCYQSNIIHNGQSITIGGEGAKETVDMTGKSVLDAYKVVSGGKTYYNTYNLLKGSDDWDPLGVKDVIKAAGQDTVATQLSITSDVTEIESGKETASIGGTVNYFYGTNDTTQKITYSVSDEDKAYVKLTDNGDGTCKVEGTNNDDAARKVIINASTESGLEAAVGITVKPSKIEAPAFTKAPVITNDGQGSLKVDYSLDLGSREDMSAISWYRCTDAEGSNPILVAVTRNDSPEYTYKLTAGDVGYYIMAKVESKNIRSDYGTPVNTCLLYTSPSPRDRS
;
A
#
# COMPACT_ATOMS: atom_id res chain seq x y z
N MET A 1 30.00 21.10 -18.15
CA MET A 1 30.33 21.41 -16.75
C MET A 1 30.78 20.09 -16.13
N SER A 2 31.88 20.02 -15.41
CA SER A 2 32.30 18.78 -14.77
C SER A 2 31.61 18.62 -13.40
N ALA A 3 31.27 17.41 -12.98
CA ALA A 3 30.73 17.14 -11.66
C ALA A 3 31.66 17.66 -10.54
N ASP A 4 32.97 17.74 -10.78
CA ASP A 4 33.95 18.26 -9.83
C ASP A 4 33.78 19.75 -9.53
N ALA A 5 33.32 20.55 -10.47
CA ALA A 5 33.07 21.98 -10.25
C ALA A 5 31.88 22.22 -9.27
N LEU A 6 30.99 21.25 -9.10
CA LEU A 6 29.76 21.37 -8.30
C LEU A 6 29.96 20.98 -6.83
N LYS A 7 31.12 20.43 -6.45
CA LYS A 7 31.43 19.97 -5.08
C LYS A 7 31.48 21.06 -4.02
N ASN A 8 31.56 22.32 -4.42
CA ASN A 8 31.84 23.45 -3.51
C ASN A 8 30.57 24.09 -2.90
N GLY A 9 29.38 23.58 -3.22
CA GLY A 9 28.13 24.07 -2.61
C GLY A 9 27.99 23.59 -1.17
N THR A 10 28.03 24.50 -0.21
CA THR A 10 27.86 24.24 1.25
C THR A 10 26.74 25.09 1.82
N ALA A 11 26.37 24.87 3.07
CA ALA A 11 25.36 25.69 3.76
C ALA A 11 25.76 27.17 3.81
N ASP A 12 27.06 27.45 4.08
CA ASP A 12 27.59 28.82 4.17
C ASP A 12 27.85 29.45 2.80
N ASN A 13 27.99 28.63 1.75
CA ASN A 13 28.26 29.07 0.39
C ASN A 13 27.49 28.20 -0.62
N PRO A 14 26.15 28.34 -0.72
CA PRO A 14 25.34 27.59 -1.68
C PRO A 14 25.78 27.85 -3.10
N MET A 15 25.85 26.81 -3.93
CA MET A 15 26.25 26.94 -5.32
C MET A 15 25.01 27.18 -6.20
N THR A 16 25.10 28.17 -7.10
CA THR A 16 24.14 28.39 -8.17
C THR A 16 24.79 28.25 -9.53
N VAL A 17 24.23 27.38 -10.35
CA VAL A 17 24.62 27.18 -11.75
C VAL A 17 23.57 27.81 -12.65
N TYR A 18 23.96 28.80 -13.43
CA TYR A 18 23.11 29.40 -14.45
C TYR A 18 23.37 28.71 -15.80
N VAL A 19 22.27 28.25 -16.44
CA VAL A 19 22.33 27.50 -17.69
C VAL A 19 21.74 28.34 -18.82
N ALA A 20 22.54 28.59 -19.87
CA ALA A 20 22.09 29.34 -21.05
C ALA A 20 21.10 28.50 -21.89
N PRO A 21 20.28 29.15 -22.75
CA PRO A 21 19.41 28.44 -23.69
C PRO A 21 20.20 27.54 -24.64
N TYR A 22 20.01 26.25 -24.56
CA TYR A 22 20.59 25.21 -25.42
C TYR A 22 20.11 23.82 -25.01
N VAL A 23 20.42 22.80 -25.82
CA VAL A 23 20.27 21.39 -25.49
C VAL A 23 21.60 20.81 -25.01
N TYR A 24 21.68 20.41 -23.78
CA TYR A 24 22.87 19.85 -23.13
C TYR A 24 22.71 18.34 -22.92
N TRP A 25 23.37 17.57 -23.81
CA TRP A 25 23.39 16.13 -23.69
C TRP A 25 24.36 15.69 -22.59
N ILE A 26 23.91 14.80 -21.70
CA ILE A 26 24.74 14.22 -20.63
C ILE A 26 25.73 13.22 -21.22
N ASP A 27 25.33 12.59 -22.33
CA ASP A 27 26.08 11.57 -23.05
C ASP A 27 25.90 11.80 -24.56
N ASP A 28 26.78 11.25 -25.37
CA ASP A 28 26.65 11.34 -26.83
C ASP A 28 25.32 10.67 -27.27
N PRO A 29 24.37 11.42 -27.83
CA PRO A 29 23.10 10.88 -28.28
C PRO A 29 23.24 9.84 -29.40
N ALA A 30 24.35 9.79 -30.11
CA ALA A 30 24.64 8.84 -31.18
C ALA A 30 25.38 7.58 -30.67
N ALA A 31 25.87 7.58 -29.44
CA ALA A 31 26.61 6.44 -28.91
C ALA A 31 25.75 5.17 -28.82
N THR A 32 26.30 4.02 -29.19
CA THR A 32 25.62 2.72 -29.27
C THR A 32 26.14 1.71 -28.26
N ASP A 33 27.15 2.07 -27.49
CA ASP A 33 27.71 1.23 -26.42
C ASP A 33 26.71 0.98 -25.28
N THR A 34 26.95 -0.05 -24.51
CA THR A 34 26.18 -0.35 -23.29
C THR A 34 26.82 0.38 -22.11
N VAL A 35 26.05 1.27 -21.46
CA VAL A 35 26.50 2.00 -20.28
C VAL A 35 26.72 1.03 -19.12
N GLN A 36 27.92 1.07 -18.55
CA GLN A 36 28.29 0.19 -17.44
C GLN A 36 27.78 0.76 -16.12
N LYS A 37 27.59 -0.12 -15.15
CA LYS A 37 27.26 0.23 -13.77
C LYS A 37 28.23 1.30 -13.23
N THR A 38 27.70 2.35 -12.65
CA THR A 38 28.48 3.41 -12.04
C THR A 38 29.19 2.90 -10.78
N GLU A 39 30.47 3.21 -10.62
CA GLU A 39 31.25 2.80 -9.46
C GLU A 39 30.59 3.28 -8.16
N GLY A 40 30.43 2.37 -7.20
CA GLY A 40 29.76 2.64 -5.91
C GLY A 40 28.23 2.59 -5.94
N TYR A 41 27.61 2.32 -7.10
CA TYR A 41 26.15 2.26 -7.25
C TYR A 41 25.66 0.94 -7.83
N SER A 42 24.36 0.66 -7.65
CA SER A 42 23.73 -0.56 -8.17
C SER A 42 23.32 -0.48 -9.64
N VAL A 43 23.17 0.73 -10.18
CA VAL A 43 22.72 1.03 -11.54
C VAL A 43 23.66 2.01 -12.23
N PRO A 44 23.62 2.11 -13.57
CA PRO A 44 24.34 3.15 -14.31
C PRO A 44 23.66 4.51 -14.15
N TYR A 45 24.46 5.53 -13.83
CA TYR A 45 24.10 6.94 -13.89
C TYR A 45 24.86 7.65 -15.00
N GLY A 46 24.18 8.54 -15.73
CA GLY A 46 24.81 9.40 -16.72
C GLY A 46 25.76 10.40 -16.06
N MET A 47 25.34 11.01 -14.95
CA MET A 47 26.16 11.93 -14.17
C MET A 47 25.86 11.81 -12.68
N VAL A 48 26.90 11.69 -11.86
CA VAL A 48 26.82 11.79 -10.39
C VAL A 48 27.29 13.18 -9.97
N VAL A 49 26.41 13.90 -9.27
CA VAL A 49 26.66 15.26 -8.78
C VAL A 49 26.70 15.25 -7.26
N ASN A 50 27.82 15.68 -6.68
CA ASN A 50 28.00 15.81 -5.24
C ASN A 50 28.06 17.29 -4.89
N SER A 51 27.08 17.78 -4.11
CA SER A 51 27.03 19.17 -3.64
C SER A 51 26.07 19.23 -2.45
N GLU A 52 26.44 19.83 -1.35
CA GLU A 52 25.54 19.91 -0.20
C GLU A 52 24.32 20.80 -0.50
N TYR A 53 24.55 22.00 -1.09
CA TYR A 53 23.52 22.92 -1.53
C TYR A 53 23.73 23.33 -2.97
N LEU A 54 22.82 22.96 -3.85
CA LEU A 54 22.92 23.22 -5.30
C LEU A 54 21.63 23.83 -5.84
N THR A 55 21.78 24.91 -6.59
CA THR A 55 20.72 25.44 -7.44
C THR A 55 21.14 25.36 -8.91
N ILE A 56 20.31 24.76 -9.76
CA ILE A 56 20.46 24.76 -11.22
C ILE A 56 19.32 25.62 -11.80
N LYS A 57 19.66 26.68 -12.52
CA LYS A 57 18.68 27.66 -12.98
C LYS A 57 18.89 28.03 -14.45
N GLY A 58 17.85 27.82 -15.26
CA GLY A 58 17.80 28.36 -16.62
C GLY A 58 17.78 29.89 -16.64
N LEU A 59 18.50 30.50 -17.59
CA LEU A 59 18.57 31.94 -17.73
C LEU A 59 17.32 32.58 -18.33
N THR A 60 16.39 31.78 -18.86
CA THR A 60 15.10 32.27 -19.37
C THR A 60 13.95 31.84 -18.44
N GLY A 61 12.81 32.52 -18.56
CA GLY A 61 11.59 32.11 -17.84
C GLY A 61 10.81 30.95 -18.51
N ASN A 62 11.22 30.52 -19.73
CA ASN A 62 10.64 29.38 -20.41
C ASN A 62 11.55 28.17 -20.25
N PRO A 63 11.08 27.09 -19.57
CA PRO A 63 11.86 25.89 -19.33
C PRO A 63 12.24 25.13 -20.61
N ASP A 64 11.46 25.25 -21.70
CA ASP A 64 11.76 24.61 -22.98
C ASP A 64 13.05 25.11 -23.63
N ASN A 65 13.51 26.31 -23.23
CA ASN A 65 14.70 26.91 -23.79
C ASN A 65 16.01 26.33 -23.24
N VAL A 66 15.95 25.61 -22.11
CA VAL A 66 17.12 25.03 -21.45
C VAL A 66 16.86 23.57 -21.17
N VAL A 67 17.47 22.71 -21.97
CA VAL A 67 17.20 21.27 -21.91
C VAL A 67 18.45 20.51 -21.46
N LEU A 68 18.35 19.80 -20.36
CA LEU A 68 19.31 18.77 -19.92
C LEU A 68 18.82 17.44 -20.45
N ALA A 69 19.48 16.89 -21.46
CA ALA A 69 18.99 15.79 -22.27
C ALA A 69 19.78 14.50 -22.08
N GLY A 70 19.06 13.39 -22.04
CA GLY A 70 19.60 12.04 -22.22
C GLY A 70 18.73 11.27 -23.21
N ASN A 71 19.25 10.19 -23.80
CA ASN A 71 18.46 9.30 -24.66
C ASN A 71 18.79 7.83 -24.48
N ARG A 72 19.23 7.45 -23.29
CA ARG A 72 19.50 6.06 -22.96
C ARG A 72 18.42 5.53 -22.00
N GLY A 73 18.00 4.31 -22.22
CA GLY A 73 17.07 3.59 -21.38
C GLY A 73 17.64 2.25 -20.94
N GLN A 74 16.82 1.43 -20.30
CA GLN A 74 17.17 0.12 -19.78
C GLN A 74 17.85 -0.79 -20.81
N SER A 75 17.43 -0.76 -22.07
CA SER A 75 18.03 -1.54 -23.16
C SER A 75 19.48 -1.11 -23.53
N HIS A 76 19.94 0.03 -23.03
CA HIS A 76 21.27 0.57 -23.24
C HIS A 76 22.16 0.49 -22.00
N ALA A 77 21.69 -0.19 -20.95
CA ALA A 77 22.36 -0.30 -19.67
C ALA A 77 22.75 -1.76 -19.37
N SER A 78 23.93 -1.98 -18.78
CA SER A 78 24.44 -3.31 -18.46
C SER A 78 23.72 -3.98 -17.28
N ASN A 79 23.07 -3.19 -16.43
CA ASN A 79 22.51 -3.68 -15.18
C ASN A 79 21.32 -2.82 -14.70
N GLY A 80 20.15 -3.15 -15.18
CA GLY A 80 18.90 -2.49 -14.76
C GLY A 80 18.66 -1.13 -15.45
N ASN A 81 18.01 -0.23 -14.73
CA ASN A 81 17.56 1.05 -15.26
C ASN A 81 18.72 2.04 -15.45
N TYR A 82 18.72 2.73 -16.57
CA TYR A 82 19.58 3.90 -16.74
C TYR A 82 18.89 5.12 -16.12
N THR A 83 19.64 5.86 -15.26
CA THR A 83 19.20 7.12 -14.67
C THR A 83 20.14 8.24 -15.12
N MET A 84 19.59 9.36 -15.62
CA MET A 84 20.41 10.45 -16.13
C MET A 84 21.29 11.07 -15.04
N PHE A 85 20.70 11.36 -13.87
CA PHE A 85 21.43 12.04 -12.78
C PHE A 85 21.32 11.27 -11.46
N ARG A 86 22.40 11.32 -10.70
CA ARG A 86 22.42 11.11 -9.26
C ARG A 86 22.84 12.39 -8.57
N PHE A 87 21.92 13.02 -7.84
CA PHE A 87 22.22 14.21 -7.03
C PHE A 87 22.41 13.80 -5.56
N ASN A 88 23.64 13.91 -5.08
CA ASN A 88 23.98 13.76 -3.68
C ASN A 88 24.03 15.16 -3.04
N CYS A 89 22.85 15.70 -2.67
CA CYS A 89 22.65 17.04 -2.14
C CYS A 89 22.08 16.93 -0.72
N SER A 90 22.95 16.74 0.28
CA SER A 90 22.53 16.47 1.66
C SER A 90 21.69 17.58 2.28
N GLY A 91 21.92 18.83 1.91
CA GLY A 91 21.15 19.99 2.37
C GLY A 91 19.96 20.29 1.46
N ALA A 92 20.19 20.70 0.24
CA ALA A 92 19.11 21.05 -0.69
C ALA A 92 19.52 20.99 -2.17
N LEU A 93 18.62 20.53 -3.02
CA LEU A 93 18.64 20.70 -4.47
C LEU A 93 17.50 21.62 -4.88
N THR A 94 17.81 22.67 -5.65
CA THR A 94 16.82 23.54 -6.30
C THR A 94 17.01 23.52 -7.80
N VAL A 95 15.93 23.31 -8.55
CA VAL A 95 15.94 23.31 -10.01
C VAL A 95 14.90 24.31 -10.51
N LYS A 96 15.29 25.25 -11.38
CA LYS A 96 14.38 26.29 -11.86
C LYS A 96 14.50 26.54 -13.37
N ASN A 97 13.36 26.72 -14.03
CA ASN A 97 13.25 27.17 -15.42
C ASN A 97 14.06 26.27 -16.39
N ILE A 98 14.01 24.98 -16.24
CA ILE A 98 14.71 24.02 -17.11
C ILE A 98 13.84 22.80 -17.41
N THR A 99 14.16 22.16 -18.53
CA THR A 99 13.67 20.83 -18.87
C THR A 99 14.74 19.79 -18.52
N ILE A 100 14.38 18.76 -17.78
CA ILE A 100 15.16 17.53 -17.65
C ILE A 100 14.40 16.44 -18.41
N GLY A 101 14.99 15.95 -19.51
CA GLY A 101 14.30 15.04 -20.42
C GLY A 101 15.15 13.84 -20.83
N ASN A 102 14.55 12.65 -20.78
CA ASN A 102 15.14 11.46 -21.39
C ASN A 102 14.37 11.12 -22.68
N TYR A 103 15.03 11.37 -23.78
CA TYR A 103 14.47 11.25 -25.13
C TYR A 103 14.73 9.87 -25.76
N CYS A 104 14.82 8.84 -24.94
CA CYS A 104 14.95 7.46 -25.43
C CYS A 104 13.71 7.02 -26.22
N SER A 105 12.52 7.32 -25.70
CA SER A 105 11.23 6.96 -26.30
C SER A 105 10.31 8.16 -26.57
N VAL A 106 10.85 9.37 -26.57
CA VAL A 106 10.17 10.64 -26.86
C VAL A 106 11.01 11.45 -27.81
N ASP A 107 10.42 12.12 -28.81
CA ASP A 107 11.12 13.05 -29.67
C ASP A 107 11.47 14.35 -28.91
N LEU A 108 12.63 14.90 -29.15
CA LEU A 108 13.01 16.22 -28.69
C LEU A 108 12.73 17.24 -29.79
N ASP A 109 11.78 18.13 -29.54
CA ASP A 109 11.51 19.31 -30.38
C ASP A 109 11.99 20.57 -29.66
N TYR A 110 13.15 21.09 -30.08
CA TYR A 110 13.76 22.27 -29.45
C TYR A 110 13.29 23.57 -30.10
N PRO A 111 12.64 24.48 -29.35
CA PRO A 111 11.90 25.60 -29.95
C PRO A 111 12.80 26.70 -30.56
N LEU A 112 14.07 26.81 -30.14
CA LEU A 112 14.94 27.90 -30.57
C LEU A 112 15.79 27.56 -31.80
N MET A 113 16.11 26.29 -32.04
CA MET A 113 16.95 25.82 -33.12
C MET A 113 16.52 24.41 -33.54
N SER A 114 15.86 24.30 -34.68
CA SER A 114 15.34 23.01 -35.17
C SER A 114 16.45 22.00 -35.54
N GLU A 115 17.66 22.46 -35.76
CA GLU A 115 18.83 21.60 -35.97
C GLU A 115 19.28 20.84 -34.73
N LEU A 116 18.76 21.21 -33.55
CA LEU A 116 18.94 20.48 -32.29
C LEU A 116 17.81 19.50 -31.98
N ASN A 117 16.80 19.42 -32.85
CA ASN A 117 15.76 18.41 -32.71
C ASN A 117 16.37 17.01 -32.82
N GLN A 118 15.87 16.11 -32.04
CA GLN A 118 16.36 14.73 -32.02
C GLN A 118 15.16 13.76 -32.00
N ALA A 119 15.12 12.89 -32.99
CA ALA A 119 14.15 11.80 -32.98
C ALA A 119 14.44 10.84 -31.82
N LYS A 120 13.39 10.29 -31.22
CA LYS A 120 13.50 9.25 -30.21
C LYS A 120 14.37 8.08 -30.67
N ARG A 121 15.08 7.47 -29.74
CA ARG A 121 16.00 6.38 -30.05
C ARG A 121 15.27 5.08 -30.37
N THR A 122 14.11 4.84 -29.75
CA THR A 122 13.32 3.63 -29.93
C THR A 122 11.83 3.90 -29.88
N GLU A 123 11.08 3.14 -30.67
CA GLU A 123 9.62 3.11 -30.59
C GLU A 123 9.14 2.29 -29.36
N THR A 124 9.98 1.39 -28.88
CA THR A 124 9.65 0.59 -27.69
C THR A 124 9.81 1.46 -26.44
N ILE A 125 8.74 1.57 -25.67
CA ILE A 125 8.78 2.22 -24.37
C ILE A 125 9.72 1.41 -23.46
N THR A 126 10.77 2.05 -22.96
CA THR A 126 11.79 1.46 -22.11
C THR A 126 12.04 2.34 -20.90
N GLN A 127 12.43 1.74 -19.78
CA GLN A 127 12.75 2.50 -18.57
C GLN A 127 13.91 3.46 -18.83
N ALA A 128 13.67 4.74 -18.61
CA ALA A 128 14.57 5.84 -18.92
C ALA A 128 14.43 6.92 -17.86
N GLN A 129 15.05 6.69 -16.70
CA GLN A 129 14.88 7.52 -15.51
C GLN A 129 15.62 8.86 -15.61
N LEU A 130 15.07 9.90 -14.97
CA LEU A 130 15.64 11.25 -15.00
C LEU A 130 16.65 11.48 -13.88
N ALA A 131 16.26 11.30 -12.64
CA ALA A 131 17.16 11.58 -11.52
C ALA A 131 16.76 10.91 -10.22
N ASP A 132 17.78 10.55 -9.43
CA ASP A 132 17.68 10.27 -8.01
C ASP A 132 18.30 11.39 -7.20
N VAL A 133 17.67 11.76 -6.08
CA VAL A 133 18.19 12.75 -5.14
C VAL A 133 18.39 12.10 -3.77
N SER A 134 19.56 12.25 -3.17
CA SER A 134 19.74 11.96 -1.75
C SER A 134 19.88 13.27 -0.99
N GLY A 135 19.10 13.44 0.06
CA GLY A 135 19.14 14.63 0.91
C GLY A 135 17.79 14.96 1.50
N ASP A 136 17.70 16.12 2.13
CA ASP A 136 16.49 16.54 2.83
C ASP A 136 15.51 17.25 1.87
N LYS A 137 15.98 18.26 1.14
CA LYS A 137 15.11 19.21 0.41
C LYS A 137 15.32 19.13 -1.09
N MET A 138 14.22 18.96 -1.81
CA MET A 138 14.17 19.10 -3.25
C MET A 138 13.09 20.13 -3.63
N PHE A 139 13.47 21.17 -4.38
CA PHE A 139 12.55 22.17 -4.91
C PHE A 139 12.72 22.32 -6.42
N ALA A 140 11.66 22.01 -7.17
CA ALA A 140 11.56 22.32 -8.59
C ALA A 140 10.53 23.43 -8.80
N ASP A 141 10.88 24.43 -9.61
CA ASP A 141 10.03 25.58 -9.88
C ASP A 141 10.07 25.91 -11.38
N ASN A 142 8.90 25.84 -12.03
CA ASN A 142 8.75 26.08 -13.47
C ASN A 142 9.70 25.20 -14.30
N CYS A 143 9.60 23.89 -14.14
CA CYS A 143 10.44 22.89 -14.82
C CYS A 143 9.60 21.90 -15.61
N ASN A 144 10.17 21.30 -16.66
CA ASN A 144 9.59 20.17 -17.36
C ASN A 144 10.38 18.90 -17.06
N PHE A 145 9.66 17.81 -16.80
CA PHE A 145 10.20 16.48 -16.58
C PHE A 145 9.61 15.54 -17.63
N ILE A 146 10.45 15.19 -18.62
CA ILE A 146 10.02 14.49 -19.82
C ILE A 146 10.63 13.10 -19.87
N SER A 147 9.81 12.10 -19.79
CA SER A 147 10.14 10.73 -20.14
C SER A 147 8.88 9.87 -20.14
N ARG A 148 8.87 8.70 -20.76
CA ARG A 148 7.65 7.95 -21.03
C ARG A 148 7.50 6.66 -20.23
N LEU A 149 8.50 6.20 -19.48
CA LEU A 149 8.36 4.95 -18.75
C LEU A 149 9.24 4.88 -17.49
N ASN A 150 8.62 4.46 -16.38
CA ASN A 150 9.20 4.14 -15.07
C ASN A 150 10.26 5.15 -14.63
N LEU A 151 9.79 6.32 -14.32
CA LEU A 151 10.65 7.48 -14.31
C LEU A 151 10.57 8.09 -12.96
N ASP A 152 11.39 7.79 -12.09
CA ASP A 152 11.56 8.64 -10.92
C ASP A 152 12.08 10.04 -11.37
N PRO A 153 11.19 11.01 -11.71
CA PRO A 153 11.68 12.34 -12.04
C PRO A 153 12.09 13.01 -10.74
N ILE A 154 13.36 12.92 -10.41
CA ILE A 154 13.94 13.48 -9.18
C ILE A 154 13.28 12.89 -7.92
N ASN A 155 13.53 11.63 -7.67
CA ASN A 155 13.05 10.90 -6.52
C ASN A 155 14.09 10.85 -5.38
N GLY A 156 13.62 10.70 -4.14
CA GLY A 156 14.42 10.28 -2.98
C GLY A 156 14.75 11.33 -1.93
N ALA A 157 14.45 12.63 -2.13
CA ALA A 157 14.59 13.62 -1.07
C ALA A 157 13.51 13.43 0.01
N SER A 158 13.85 13.72 1.28
CA SER A 158 12.89 13.57 2.40
C SER A 158 11.72 14.54 2.30
N ARG A 159 11.97 15.76 1.83
CA ARG A 159 10.96 16.80 1.55
C ARG A 159 11.08 17.26 0.11
N SER A 160 10.04 17.06 -0.69
CA SER A 160 10.04 17.44 -2.11
C SER A 160 8.86 18.34 -2.45
N LEU A 161 9.12 19.42 -3.17
CA LEU A 161 8.14 20.34 -3.70
C LEU A 161 8.36 20.58 -5.19
N TYR A 162 7.31 20.37 -5.97
CA TYR A 162 7.24 20.75 -7.37
C TYR A 162 6.20 21.86 -7.54
N ASN A 163 6.60 23.00 -8.08
CA ASN A 163 5.74 24.17 -8.28
C ASN A 163 5.69 24.55 -9.75
N ASN A 164 4.49 24.64 -10.32
CA ASN A 164 4.26 24.97 -11.73
C ASN A 164 5.14 24.15 -12.71
N CYS A 165 5.28 22.85 -12.42
CA CYS A 165 6.07 21.94 -13.25
C CYS A 165 5.17 21.13 -14.20
N HIS A 166 5.71 20.80 -15.38
CA HIS A 166 5.10 19.89 -16.33
C HIS A 166 5.75 18.51 -16.26
N PHE A 167 4.93 17.45 -16.33
CA PHE A 167 5.38 16.05 -16.30
C PHE A 167 4.78 15.28 -17.46
N GLU A 168 5.62 14.59 -18.23
CA GLU A 168 5.17 13.54 -19.13
C GLU A 168 5.58 12.18 -18.58
N SER A 169 4.63 11.28 -18.38
CA SER A 169 4.94 9.98 -17.79
C SER A 169 3.98 8.85 -18.23
N THR A 170 4.44 7.63 -18.07
CA THR A 170 3.62 6.42 -18.12
C THR A 170 3.39 5.88 -16.71
N ASP A 171 3.73 4.63 -16.44
CA ASP A 171 3.56 3.99 -15.16
C ASP A 171 4.78 4.18 -14.24
N ASP A 172 4.55 4.15 -12.92
CA ASP A 172 5.56 4.12 -11.86
C ASP A 172 6.58 5.28 -11.95
N ALA A 173 6.11 6.48 -12.32
CA ALA A 173 6.95 7.55 -12.81
C ALA A 173 7.17 8.73 -11.86
N LEU A 174 6.25 8.95 -10.91
CA LEU A 174 6.29 10.11 -10.05
C LEU A 174 6.88 9.80 -8.68
N ASN A 175 7.44 10.84 -8.03
CA ASN A 175 7.92 10.76 -6.66
C ASN A 175 6.75 10.44 -5.71
N ALA A 176 6.87 9.35 -4.99
CA ALA A 176 5.83 8.78 -4.13
C ALA A 176 5.66 9.51 -2.78
N ASN A 177 6.49 10.51 -2.49
CA ASN A 177 6.45 11.30 -1.26
C ASN A 177 6.82 12.76 -1.58
N ALA A 178 5.86 13.50 -2.14
CA ALA A 178 6.09 14.87 -2.60
C ALA A 178 4.83 15.72 -2.53
N VAL A 179 5.01 17.04 -2.53
CA VAL A 179 3.97 18.05 -2.70
C VAL A 179 4.07 18.64 -4.10
N TYR A 180 2.98 18.60 -4.86
CA TYR A 180 2.85 19.16 -6.20
C TYR A 180 1.87 20.33 -6.16
N VAL A 181 2.29 21.52 -6.62
CA VAL A 181 1.48 22.74 -6.60
C VAL A 181 1.35 23.31 -8.00
N GLY A 182 0.13 23.44 -8.52
CA GLY A 182 -0.12 24.01 -9.83
C GLY A 182 0.58 23.29 -10.98
N CYS A 183 0.90 22.02 -10.80
CA CYS A 183 1.59 21.21 -11.79
C CYS A 183 0.63 20.69 -12.86
N ASP A 184 1.16 20.47 -14.06
CA ASP A 184 0.46 19.90 -15.20
C ASP A 184 1.07 18.55 -15.58
N PHE A 185 0.22 17.55 -15.79
CA PHE A 185 0.65 16.17 -16.04
C PHE A 185 0.03 15.63 -17.32
N ASP A 186 0.86 15.09 -18.20
CA ASP A 186 0.45 14.27 -19.33
C ASP A 186 0.67 12.79 -19.00
N PHE A 187 -0.42 12.07 -18.70
CA PHE A 187 -0.38 10.66 -18.31
C PHE A 187 -0.64 9.75 -19.52
N TYR A 188 0.40 9.12 -20.03
CA TYR A 188 0.32 8.12 -21.10
C TYR A 188 0.08 6.70 -20.58
N GLY A 189 0.29 6.45 -19.29
CA GLY A 189 -0.11 5.28 -18.55
C GLY A 189 -1.17 5.63 -17.49
N ASN A 190 -1.78 4.63 -16.90
CA ASN A 190 -2.88 4.83 -15.97
C ASN A 190 -2.52 4.72 -14.49
N ARG A 191 -1.21 4.65 -14.14
CA ARG A 191 -0.68 4.48 -12.77
C ARG A 191 0.65 5.22 -12.61
N PRO A 192 0.63 6.56 -12.53
CA PRO A 192 1.85 7.37 -12.53
C PRO A 192 2.74 7.18 -11.30
N LEU A 193 2.20 6.65 -10.19
CA LEU A 193 2.99 6.28 -9.01
C LEU A 193 2.95 4.75 -8.82
N TYR A 194 4.07 4.15 -8.38
CA TYR A 194 4.08 2.77 -7.95
C TYR A 194 3.22 2.59 -6.68
N SER A 195 3.60 3.28 -5.61
CA SER A 195 2.84 3.43 -4.37
C SER A 195 3.14 4.79 -3.76
N SER A 196 2.43 5.24 -2.74
CA SER A 196 2.86 6.33 -1.89
C SER A 196 3.24 5.83 -0.51
N TYR A 197 4.12 6.55 0.18
CA TYR A 197 4.64 6.18 1.49
C TYR A 197 4.98 7.42 2.33
N GLY A 198 5.31 7.23 3.60
CA GLY A 198 5.63 8.33 4.51
C GLY A 198 4.42 9.27 4.68
N THR A 199 4.61 10.53 4.37
CA THR A 199 3.54 11.55 4.41
C THR A 199 2.57 11.46 3.23
N GLY A 200 2.87 10.64 2.22
CA GLY A 200 2.11 10.48 0.99
C GLY A 200 2.40 11.54 -0.06
N SER A 201 1.76 11.42 -1.22
CA SER A 201 1.82 12.43 -2.28
C SER A 201 0.62 13.35 -2.19
N THR A 202 0.87 14.65 -2.30
CA THR A 202 -0.14 15.71 -2.17
C THR A 202 -0.18 16.55 -3.45
N PHE A 203 -1.35 16.66 -4.08
CA PHE A 203 -1.58 17.42 -5.31
C PHE A 203 -2.51 18.60 -5.03
N LEU A 204 -2.03 19.81 -5.25
CA LEU A 204 -2.73 21.07 -4.94
C LEU A 204 -2.85 21.93 -6.21
N GLY A 205 -4.07 22.11 -6.71
CA GLY A 205 -4.34 22.90 -7.91
C GLY A 205 -3.72 22.30 -9.18
N CYS A 206 -3.59 20.98 -9.25
CA CYS A 206 -2.95 20.31 -10.37
C CYS A 206 -3.92 19.96 -11.50
N THR A 207 -3.39 19.85 -12.71
CA THR A 207 -4.13 19.42 -13.91
C THR A 207 -3.55 18.08 -14.40
N PHE A 208 -4.44 17.11 -14.65
CA PHE A 208 -4.08 15.78 -15.17
C PHE A 208 -4.71 15.58 -16.54
N ASN A 209 -3.90 15.52 -17.58
CA ASN A 209 -4.33 15.21 -18.94
C ASN A 209 -4.18 13.71 -19.16
N CYS A 210 -5.25 12.98 -19.10
CA CYS A 210 -5.26 11.52 -19.25
C CYS A 210 -5.14 11.16 -20.74
N LYS A 211 -3.98 10.65 -21.13
CA LYS A 211 -3.61 10.24 -22.50
C LYS A 211 -3.30 8.74 -22.57
N ILE A 212 -3.99 7.93 -21.76
CA ILE A 212 -3.75 6.49 -21.58
C ILE A 212 -3.67 5.77 -22.92
N LEU A 213 -2.52 5.12 -23.18
CA LEU A 213 -2.25 4.45 -24.46
C LEU A 213 -3.07 3.16 -24.66
N ASN A 214 -3.48 2.51 -23.59
CA ASN A 214 -4.24 1.25 -23.61
C ASN A 214 -5.60 1.40 -22.91
N VAL A 215 -6.31 2.49 -23.20
CA VAL A 215 -7.56 2.85 -22.51
C VAL A 215 -8.68 1.85 -22.69
N GLU A 216 -8.75 1.16 -23.84
CA GLU A 216 -9.76 0.13 -24.11
C GLU A 216 -9.68 -1.04 -23.13
N ALA A 217 -8.46 -1.45 -22.74
CA ALA A 217 -8.23 -2.54 -21.80
C ALA A 217 -8.24 -2.08 -20.34
N GLU A 218 -7.83 -0.84 -20.07
CA GLU A 218 -7.70 -0.29 -18.71
C GLU A 218 -8.32 1.12 -18.62
N PRO A 219 -9.66 1.24 -18.59
CA PRO A 219 -10.35 2.53 -18.67
C PRO A 219 -10.48 3.25 -17.33
N THR A 220 -9.50 3.08 -16.45
CA THR A 220 -9.43 3.80 -15.16
C THR A 220 -8.08 4.48 -15.01
N GLN A 221 -8.08 5.79 -14.78
CA GLN A 221 -6.88 6.51 -14.35
C GLN A 221 -6.76 6.38 -12.84
N PHE A 222 -5.73 5.72 -12.37
CA PHE A 222 -5.35 5.66 -10.96
C PHE A 222 -4.23 6.65 -10.66
N PHE A 223 -4.05 7.01 -9.38
CA PHE A 223 -2.81 7.63 -8.93
C PHE A 223 -1.70 6.59 -8.76
N THR A 224 -2.01 5.47 -8.13
CA THR A 224 -1.01 4.46 -7.77
C THR A 224 -1.34 3.07 -8.31
N LYS A 225 -0.33 2.26 -8.51
CA LYS A 225 -0.45 0.83 -8.78
C LYS A 225 -0.81 0.07 -7.50
N GLU A 226 -0.13 0.37 -6.39
CA GLU A 226 -0.36 -0.19 -5.07
C GLU A 226 -0.91 0.88 -4.11
N GLY A 227 -1.48 0.45 -2.97
CA GLY A 227 -2.05 1.37 -1.99
C GLY A 227 -1.03 2.32 -1.36
N GLY A 228 -1.53 3.41 -0.84
CA GLY A 228 -0.79 4.46 -0.13
C GLY A 228 -1.63 5.73 -0.06
N THR A 229 -1.41 6.56 0.94
CA THR A 229 -2.18 7.79 1.14
C THR A 229 -1.86 8.81 0.05
N ILE A 230 -2.90 9.33 -0.58
CA ILE A 230 -2.86 10.44 -1.55
C ILE A 230 -3.80 11.53 -1.06
N THR A 231 -3.40 12.79 -1.29
CA THR A 231 -4.28 13.94 -1.08
C THR A 231 -4.37 14.74 -2.38
N ALA A 232 -5.58 15.08 -2.82
CA ALA A 232 -5.84 15.88 -4.01
C ALA A 232 -6.83 17.02 -3.68
N VAL A 233 -6.42 18.27 -3.91
CA VAL A 233 -7.22 19.46 -3.64
C VAL A 233 -7.22 20.38 -4.85
N ASP A 234 -8.41 20.84 -5.28
CA ASP A 234 -8.60 21.72 -6.43
C ASP A 234 -7.97 21.16 -7.72
N CYS A 235 -8.10 19.86 -7.95
CA CYS A 235 -7.49 19.20 -9.10
C CYS A 235 -8.46 18.98 -10.25
N VAL A 236 -7.95 19.03 -11.47
CA VAL A 236 -8.72 18.87 -12.71
C VAL A 236 -8.19 17.70 -13.52
N TYR A 237 -9.08 16.78 -13.92
CA TYR A 237 -8.81 15.74 -14.88
C TYR A 237 -9.43 16.09 -16.23
N ASN A 238 -8.61 16.04 -17.27
CA ASN A 238 -9.04 16.18 -18.65
C ASN A 238 -8.84 14.86 -19.39
N SER A 239 -9.83 14.38 -20.11
CA SER A 239 -9.71 13.18 -20.94
C SER A 239 -10.52 13.35 -22.22
N ASN A 240 -9.91 13.01 -23.36
CA ASN A 240 -10.55 12.93 -24.67
C ASN A 240 -10.07 11.63 -25.33
N LEU A 241 -10.55 10.50 -24.78
CA LEU A 241 -10.12 9.15 -25.13
C LEU A 241 -11.22 8.42 -25.90
N SER A 242 -10.87 7.31 -26.55
CA SER A 242 -11.81 6.49 -27.33
C SER A 242 -12.99 5.94 -26.50
N VAL A 243 -12.75 5.72 -25.20
CA VAL A 243 -13.76 5.31 -24.25
C VAL A 243 -13.80 6.24 -23.03
N PRO A 244 -14.94 6.43 -22.35
CA PRO A 244 -15.02 7.12 -21.08
C PRO A 244 -14.16 6.44 -20.03
N ILE A 245 -13.48 7.22 -19.19
CA ILE A 245 -12.68 6.70 -18.09
C ILE A 245 -13.28 7.03 -16.73
N SER A 246 -12.97 6.20 -15.73
CA SER A 246 -13.15 6.49 -14.32
C SER A 246 -11.84 6.98 -13.69
N ILE A 247 -11.96 7.64 -12.53
CA ILE A 247 -10.81 8.10 -11.75
C ILE A 247 -10.80 7.33 -10.43
N GLY A 248 -9.65 6.74 -10.08
CA GLY A 248 -9.46 5.94 -8.88
C GLY A 248 -8.17 6.27 -8.14
N TRP A 249 -8.08 5.89 -6.86
CA TRP A 249 -6.88 6.12 -6.06
C TRP A 249 -5.77 5.12 -6.37
N THR A 250 -6.12 3.85 -6.33
CA THR A 250 -5.15 2.76 -6.53
C THR A 250 -5.78 1.57 -7.25
N LYS A 251 -4.99 0.88 -8.05
CA LYS A 251 -5.41 -0.37 -8.70
C LYS A 251 -5.61 -1.50 -7.68
N THR A 252 -4.89 -1.47 -6.57
CA THR A 252 -4.93 -2.51 -5.53
C THR A 252 -5.30 -1.89 -4.17
N PRO A 253 -6.58 -1.60 -3.92
CA PRO A 253 -7.02 -0.98 -2.68
C PRO A 253 -6.89 -1.96 -1.50
N SER A 254 -6.45 -1.45 -0.34
CA SER A 254 -6.55 -2.15 0.93
C SER A 254 -7.80 -1.69 1.69
N THR A 255 -8.30 -2.53 2.61
CA THR A 255 -9.49 -2.20 3.42
C THR A 255 -9.24 -1.07 4.44
N SER A 256 -7.98 -0.74 4.69
CA SER A 256 -7.55 0.32 5.62
C SER A 256 -7.12 1.60 4.92
N LEU A 257 -7.09 1.61 3.57
CA LEU A 257 -6.65 2.80 2.82
C LEU A 257 -7.62 3.98 3.05
N LYS A 258 -7.04 5.16 3.33
CA LYS A 258 -7.73 6.45 3.31
C LYS A 258 -6.95 7.43 2.46
N CYS A 259 -7.65 8.04 1.49
CA CYS A 259 -7.15 9.10 0.62
C CYS A 259 -8.07 10.31 0.72
N TYR A 260 -7.52 11.49 0.58
CA TYR A 260 -8.22 12.74 0.90
C TYR A 260 -8.44 13.57 -0.36
N GLN A 261 -9.66 14.10 -0.51
CA GLN A 261 -9.98 14.98 -1.62
C GLN A 261 -10.76 16.23 -1.19
N SER A 262 -10.66 17.28 -2.01
CA SER A 262 -11.61 18.40 -2.02
C SER A 262 -11.60 19.04 -3.39
N ASN A 263 -12.78 19.32 -3.96
CA ASN A 263 -12.97 20.01 -5.23
C ASN A 263 -12.20 19.36 -6.40
N ILE A 264 -12.63 18.16 -6.79
CA ILE A 264 -12.07 17.40 -7.93
C ILE A 264 -13.03 17.50 -9.12
N ILE A 265 -12.51 17.89 -10.26
CA ILE A 265 -13.25 18.09 -11.51
C ILE A 265 -12.75 17.11 -12.56
N HIS A 266 -13.64 16.41 -13.24
CA HIS A 266 -13.30 15.60 -14.42
C HIS A 266 -14.17 16.05 -15.61
N ASN A 267 -13.53 16.55 -16.67
CA ASN A 267 -14.19 17.08 -17.87
C ASN A 267 -15.30 18.08 -17.53
N GLY A 268 -15.06 18.98 -16.57
CA GLY A 268 -15.99 20.02 -16.13
C GLY A 268 -17.07 19.55 -15.15
N GLN A 269 -17.08 18.30 -14.72
CA GLN A 269 -18.02 17.78 -13.74
C GLN A 269 -17.30 17.49 -12.41
N SER A 270 -17.95 17.84 -11.29
CA SER A 270 -17.44 17.47 -9.96
C SER A 270 -17.56 15.97 -9.76
N ILE A 271 -16.53 15.33 -9.24
CA ILE A 271 -16.49 13.89 -9.00
C ILE A 271 -15.98 13.52 -7.61
N THR A 272 -16.31 12.32 -7.17
CA THR A 272 -15.63 11.61 -6.08
C THR A 272 -14.67 10.59 -6.69
N ILE A 273 -13.38 10.67 -6.34
CA ILE A 273 -12.39 9.68 -6.78
C ILE A 273 -12.74 8.32 -6.18
N GLY A 274 -12.70 7.26 -6.98
CA GLY A 274 -13.19 5.94 -6.59
C GLY A 274 -14.71 5.76 -6.77
N GLY A 275 -15.45 6.81 -7.11
CA GLY A 275 -16.89 6.79 -7.29
C GLY A 275 -17.68 7.14 -6.03
N GLU A 276 -18.98 7.27 -6.17
CA GLU A 276 -19.86 7.57 -5.04
C GLU A 276 -19.84 6.44 -4.02
N GLY A 277 -19.66 6.77 -2.74
CA GLY A 277 -19.62 5.81 -1.63
C GLY A 277 -18.31 5.03 -1.49
N ALA A 278 -17.24 5.42 -2.20
CA ALA A 278 -15.92 4.84 -2.04
C ALA A 278 -15.43 4.97 -0.59
N LYS A 279 -15.18 3.83 0.07
CA LYS A 279 -14.83 3.76 1.50
C LYS A 279 -13.42 4.30 1.81
N GLU A 280 -12.55 4.30 0.82
CA GLU A 280 -11.20 4.84 0.89
C GLU A 280 -11.16 6.37 0.72
N THR A 281 -12.22 6.98 0.21
CA THR A 281 -12.25 8.43 -0.09
C THR A 281 -12.80 9.21 1.09
N VAL A 282 -12.01 10.17 1.56
CA VAL A 282 -12.38 11.14 2.58
C VAL A 282 -12.55 12.52 1.91
N ASP A 283 -13.78 12.99 1.83
CA ASP A 283 -14.04 14.35 1.35
C ASP A 283 -13.82 15.36 2.50
N MET A 284 -12.86 16.24 2.29
CA MET A 284 -12.48 17.30 3.24
C MET A 284 -13.32 18.58 3.09
N THR A 285 -14.22 18.65 2.12
CA THR A 285 -15.01 19.86 1.84
C THR A 285 -15.83 20.26 3.07
N GLY A 286 -15.58 21.46 3.57
CA GLY A 286 -16.24 21.99 4.78
C GLY A 286 -15.70 21.45 6.12
N LYS A 287 -14.65 20.64 6.10
CA LYS A 287 -13.95 20.14 7.30
C LYS A 287 -12.67 20.93 7.54
N SER A 288 -12.29 21.12 8.81
CA SER A 288 -11.11 21.93 9.17
C SER A 288 -9.78 21.28 8.78
N VAL A 289 -9.73 19.99 8.52
CA VAL A 289 -8.55 19.33 7.95
C VAL A 289 -8.15 19.89 6.59
N LEU A 290 -9.08 20.50 5.84
CA LEU A 290 -8.78 21.16 4.57
C LEU A 290 -7.80 22.33 4.73
N ASP A 291 -7.80 23.00 5.87
CA ASP A 291 -6.89 24.10 6.19
C ASP A 291 -5.42 23.68 6.22
N ALA A 292 -5.15 22.36 6.40
CA ALA A 292 -3.81 21.82 6.28
C ALA A 292 -3.22 21.96 4.87
N TYR A 293 -4.07 22.09 3.85
CA TYR A 293 -3.70 22.07 2.44
C TYR A 293 -3.96 23.39 1.71
N LYS A 294 -4.98 24.15 2.12
CA LYS A 294 -5.26 25.45 1.54
C LYS A 294 -5.91 26.41 2.54
N VAL A 295 -5.58 27.69 2.40
CA VAL A 295 -6.09 28.79 3.21
C VAL A 295 -6.60 29.89 2.31
N VAL A 296 -7.73 30.49 2.67
CA VAL A 296 -8.26 31.68 1.98
C VAL A 296 -8.00 32.90 2.86
N SER A 297 -7.21 33.83 2.36
CA SER A 297 -6.90 35.09 3.06
C SER A 297 -7.01 36.28 2.10
N GLY A 298 -7.71 37.30 2.50
CA GLY A 298 -7.94 38.49 1.66
C GLY A 298 -8.62 38.19 0.33
N GLY A 299 -9.48 37.17 0.26
CA GLY A 299 -10.15 36.72 -0.96
C GLY A 299 -9.27 35.96 -1.96
N LYS A 300 -8.02 35.64 -1.60
CA LYS A 300 -7.09 34.86 -2.38
C LYS A 300 -6.86 33.49 -1.73
N THR A 301 -6.79 32.45 -2.54
CA THR A 301 -6.42 31.09 -2.10
C THR A 301 -4.90 30.95 -2.08
N TYR A 302 -4.39 30.38 -0.99
CA TYR A 302 -2.99 29.99 -0.81
C TYR A 302 -2.94 28.51 -0.51
N TYR A 303 -2.10 27.76 -1.24
CA TYR A 303 -1.80 26.38 -0.87
C TYR A 303 -0.84 26.36 0.30
N ASN A 304 -1.20 25.59 1.34
CA ASN A 304 -0.52 25.61 2.65
C ASN A 304 0.75 24.77 2.66
N THR A 305 1.65 25.05 1.72
CA THR A 305 2.94 24.33 1.61
C THR A 305 3.83 24.53 2.83
N TYR A 306 3.67 25.63 3.56
CA TYR A 306 4.40 25.87 4.81
C TYR A 306 4.02 24.85 5.88
N ASN A 307 2.72 24.60 6.13
CA ASN A 307 2.28 23.55 7.05
C ASN A 307 2.82 22.18 6.66
N LEU A 308 2.86 21.88 5.36
CA LEU A 308 3.29 20.57 4.83
C LEU A 308 4.82 20.38 4.85
N LEU A 309 5.64 21.44 4.72
CA LEU A 309 7.06 21.29 4.41
C LEU A 309 8.01 21.97 5.40
N LYS A 310 7.52 22.81 6.31
CA LYS A 310 8.37 23.62 7.21
C LYS A 310 9.38 22.81 8.01
N GLY A 311 9.05 21.56 8.37
CA GLY A 311 9.90 20.74 9.22
C GLY A 311 10.26 21.45 10.52
N SER A 312 11.48 21.23 11.02
CA SER A 312 12.05 21.92 12.18
C SER A 312 12.86 23.17 11.84
N ASP A 313 13.07 23.44 10.54
CA ASP A 313 13.95 24.50 10.03
C ASP A 313 13.21 25.58 9.24
N ASP A 314 11.89 25.60 9.36
CA ASP A 314 11.02 26.63 8.76
C ASP A 314 11.13 26.74 7.21
N TRP A 315 11.40 25.61 6.53
CA TRP A 315 11.54 25.62 5.07
C TRP A 315 10.27 26.07 4.36
N ASP A 316 10.34 27.20 3.67
CA ASP A 316 9.23 27.85 2.96
C ASP A 316 9.64 28.32 1.56
N PRO A 317 9.81 27.40 0.59
CA PRO A 317 10.31 27.77 -0.74
C PRO A 317 9.36 28.64 -1.56
N LEU A 318 8.07 28.68 -1.22
CA LEU A 318 7.06 29.54 -1.89
C LEU A 318 6.78 30.85 -1.15
N GLY A 319 7.35 31.08 0.03
CA GLY A 319 7.19 32.33 0.77
C GLY A 319 5.77 32.55 1.29
N VAL A 320 5.06 31.49 1.68
CA VAL A 320 3.66 31.58 2.18
C VAL A 320 3.56 31.61 3.71
N LYS A 321 4.66 31.46 4.42
CA LYS A 321 4.75 31.39 5.88
C LYS A 321 3.93 32.46 6.60
N ASP A 322 4.12 33.74 6.22
CA ASP A 322 3.52 34.85 6.95
C ASP A 322 2.00 34.86 6.82
N VAL A 323 1.46 34.59 5.64
CA VAL A 323 0.01 34.53 5.42
C VAL A 323 -0.62 33.32 6.12
N ILE A 324 0.07 32.18 6.13
CA ILE A 324 -0.39 30.96 6.80
C ILE A 324 -0.39 31.14 8.32
N LYS A 325 0.67 31.72 8.89
CA LYS A 325 0.74 32.04 10.33
C LYS A 325 -0.30 33.09 10.75
N ALA A 326 -0.50 34.11 9.94
CA ALA A 326 -1.55 35.12 10.21
C ALA A 326 -2.96 34.51 10.20
N ALA A 327 -3.19 33.45 9.45
CA ALA A 327 -4.43 32.70 9.46
C ALA A 327 -4.54 31.68 10.61
N GLY A 328 -3.47 31.45 11.38
CA GLY A 328 -3.42 30.43 12.43
C GLY A 328 -3.40 28.99 11.92
N GLN A 329 -2.98 28.79 10.66
CA GLN A 329 -3.05 27.48 9.97
C GLN A 329 -1.66 26.87 9.70
N ASP A 330 -0.65 27.29 10.44
CA ASP A 330 0.73 26.82 10.28
C ASP A 330 1.02 25.49 11.01
N THR A 331 0.07 24.97 11.77
CA THR A 331 0.18 23.70 12.49
C THR A 331 -1.16 23.00 12.48
N VAL A 332 -1.52 22.39 11.34
CA VAL A 332 -2.74 21.62 11.13
C VAL A 332 -2.37 20.16 10.84
N ALA A 333 -2.94 19.25 11.61
CA ALA A 333 -2.68 17.82 11.44
C ALA A 333 -3.22 17.32 10.10
N THR A 334 -2.49 16.36 9.51
CA THR A 334 -2.77 15.83 8.18
C THR A 334 -3.03 14.33 8.16
N GLN A 335 -2.74 13.63 9.25
CA GLN A 335 -2.81 12.17 9.28
C GLN A 335 -3.37 11.65 10.60
N LEU A 336 -4.28 10.69 10.51
CA LEU A 336 -4.68 9.81 11.60
C LEU A 336 -4.14 8.41 11.28
N SER A 337 -3.43 7.82 12.21
CA SER A 337 -2.95 6.44 12.12
C SER A 337 -3.54 5.64 13.26
N ILE A 338 -4.01 4.43 12.98
CA ILE A 338 -4.45 3.47 14.01
C ILE A 338 -3.77 2.13 13.83
N THR A 339 -3.46 1.49 14.95
CA THR A 339 -2.85 0.15 14.98
C THR A 339 -3.58 -0.72 15.99
N SER A 340 -3.64 -2.01 15.73
CA SER A 340 -4.11 -3.02 16.67
C SER A 340 -2.93 -3.81 17.21
N ASP A 341 -2.96 -4.15 18.49
CA ASP A 341 -1.97 -5.02 19.14
C ASP A 341 -2.02 -6.46 18.64
N VAL A 342 -3.18 -6.90 18.11
CA VAL A 342 -3.38 -8.23 17.52
C VAL A 342 -4.17 -8.13 16.22
N THR A 343 -4.02 -9.10 15.33
CA THR A 343 -4.74 -9.17 14.04
C THR A 343 -6.00 -10.04 14.09
N GLU A 344 -6.15 -10.85 15.14
CA GLU A 344 -7.32 -11.69 15.34
C GLU A 344 -7.64 -11.88 16.83
N ILE A 345 -8.91 -12.11 17.14
CA ILE A 345 -9.43 -12.40 18.48
C ILE A 345 -10.47 -13.52 18.44
N GLU A 346 -10.52 -14.35 19.49
CA GLU A 346 -11.58 -15.33 19.72
C GLU A 346 -12.68 -14.70 20.59
N SER A 347 -13.92 -14.73 20.09
CA SER A 347 -15.06 -14.12 20.78
C SER A 347 -15.31 -14.76 22.17
N GLY A 348 -15.56 -13.89 23.14
CA GLY A 348 -15.79 -14.28 24.54
C GLY A 348 -14.53 -14.66 25.32
N LYS A 349 -13.34 -14.64 24.70
CA LYS A 349 -12.09 -15.05 25.35
C LYS A 349 -10.98 -14.02 25.23
N GLU A 350 -10.83 -13.43 24.08
CA GLU A 350 -9.74 -12.50 23.75
C GLU A 350 -10.28 -11.13 23.41
N THR A 351 -9.43 -10.12 23.56
CA THR A 351 -9.74 -8.74 23.23
C THR A 351 -8.56 -8.14 22.46
N ALA A 352 -8.83 -7.16 21.60
CA ALA A 352 -7.81 -6.34 20.98
C ALA A 352 -7.81 -4.93 21.60
N SER A 353 -6.65 -4.30 21.58
CA SER A 353 -6.48 -2.88 21.89
C SER A 353 -6.07 -2.14 20.63
N ILE A 354 -6.83 -1.11 20.26
CA ILE A 354 -6.50 -0.23 19.15
C ILE A 354 -6.01 1.08 19.71
N GLY A 355 -4.80 1.49 19.28
CA GLY A 355 -4.23 2.81 19.58
C GLY A 355 -4.25 3.70 18.35
N GLY A 356 -4.60 4.97 18.54
CA GLY A 356 -4.61 5.98 17.50
C GLY A 356 -3.65 7.14 17.79
N THR A 357 -3.07 7.70 16.72
CA THR A 357 -2.22 8.89 16.75
C THR A 357 -2.60 9.83 15.64
N VAL A 358 -2.75 11.12 15.98
CA VAL A 358 -2.91 12.21 15.04
C VAL A 358 -1.55 12.85 14.80
N ASN A 359 -1.14 13.00 13.55
CA ASN A 359 0.19 13.49 13.20
C ASN A 359 0.10 14.71 12.29
N TYR A 360 1.10 15.59 12.43
CA TYR A 360 1.40 16.60 11.44
C TYR A 360 2.14 15.98 10.25
N PHE A 361 2.19 16.68 9.14
CA PHE A 361 2.87 16.18 7.93
C PHE A 361 4.35 15.83 8.19
N TYR A 362 5.05 16.71 8.89
CA TYR A 362 6.36 16.45 9.50
C TYR A 362 6.32 16.88 10.95
N GLY A 363 6.88 16.09 11.86
CA GLY A 363 7.04 16.50 13.25
C GLY A 363 6.30 15.63 14.27
N THR A 364 5.89 16.24 15.37
CA THR A 364 5.32 15.56 16.54
C THR A 364 3.82 15.27 16.38
N ASN A 365 3.31 14.41 17.25
CA ASN A 365 1.90 14.07 17.32
C ASN A 365 1.07 15.24 17.84
N ASP A 366 -0.14 15.41 17.31
CA ASP A 366 -1.17 16.25 17.89
C ASP A 366 -1.93 15.45 18.97
N THR A 367 -1.71 15.80 20.22
CA THR A 367 -2.40 15.14 21.35
C THR A 367 -3.69 15.85 21.76
N THR A 368 -4.09 16.92 21.08
CA THR A 368 -5.26 17.71 21.43
C THR A 368 -6.54 17.18 20.77
N GLN A 369 -6.44 16.47 19.65
CA GLN A 369 -7.58 15.95 18.93
C GLN A 369 -8.11 14.65 19.54
N LYS A 370 -9.42 14.61 19.80
CA LYS A 370 -10.09 13.40 20.24
C LYS A 370 -10.30 12.44 19.05
N ILE A 371 -9.95 11.17 19.25
CA ILE A 371 -10.20 10.10 18.29
C ILE A 371 -11.50 9.38 18.69
N THR A 372 -12.39 9.18 17.72
CA THR A 372 -13.64 8.44 17.90
C THR A 372 -13.61 7.17 17.06
N TYR A 373 -13.97 6.05 17.66
CA TYR A 373 -13.95 4.73 17.02
C TYR A 373 -15.36 4.24 16.67
N SER A 374 -15.48 3.57 15.52
CA SER A 374 -16.76 3.03 15.05
C SER A 374 -16.57 1.80 14.18
N VAL A 375 -17.66 1.04 13.99
CA VAL A 375 -17.77 -0.03 13.01
C VAL A 375 -19.04 0.16 12.18
N SER A 376 -19.12 -0.51 11.04
CA SER A 376 -20.34 -0.55 10.23
C SER A 376 -21.51 -1.17 11.01
N ASP A 377 -22.75 -0.86 10.63
CA ASP A 377 -23.92 -1.46 11.27
C ASP A 377 -23.95 -2.99 11.15
N GLU A 378 -23.43 -3.53 10.05
CA GLU A 378 -23.28 -4.97 9.84
C GLU A 378 -22.27 -5.59 10.81
N ASP A 379 -21.19 -4.89 11.13
CA ASP A 379 -20.11 -5.41 11.97
C ASP A 379 -20.39 -5.25 13.48
N LYS A 380 -21.39 -4.45 13.87
CA LYS A 380 -21.82 -4.31 15.27
C LYS A 380 -22.27 -5.64 15.93
N ALA A 381 -22.71 -6.59 15.12
CA ALA A 381 -23.07 -7.93 15.63
C ALA A 381 -21.85 -8.77 16.04
N TYR A 382 -20.67 -8.42 15.55
CA TYR A 382 -19.44 -9.22 15.70
C TYR A 382 -18.45 -8.66 16.70
N VAL A 383 -18.57 -7.37 17.05
CA VAL A 383 -17.68 -6.71 18.01
C VAL A 383 -18.43 -5.69 18.87
N LYS A 384 -17.93 -5.54 20.10
CA LYS A 384 -18.27 -4.43 20.99
C LYS A 384 -17.04 -3.54 21.15
N LEU A 385 -17.19 -2.24 20.89
CA LEU A 385 -16.15 -1.23 21.09
C LEU A 385 -16.33 -0.53 22.44
N THR A 386 -15.22 -0.27 23.12
CA THR A 386 -15.17 0.54 24.35
C THR A 386 -14.07 1.59 24.17
N ASP A 387 -14.45 2.86 23.99
CA ASP A 387 -13.54 3.98 23.93
C ASP A 387 -13.00 4.26 25.36
N ASN A 388 -11.68 4.24 25.53
CA ASN A 388 -11.04 4.49 26.83
C ASN A 388 -10.85 5.98 27.11
N GLY A 389 -11.06 6.86 26.11
CA GLY A 389 -10.95 8.31 26.25
C GLY A 389 -9.52 8.86 26.22
N ASP A 390 -8.52 7.99 26.06
CA ASP A 390 -7.09 8.30 26.00
C ASP A 390 -6.49 8.13 24.59
N GLY A 391 -7.34 8.04 23.56
CA GLY A 391 -6.94 7.74 22.18
C GLY A 391 -6.84 6.25 21.90
N THR A 392 -7.23 5.39 22.86
CA THR A 392 -7.29 3.93 22.66
C THR A 392 -8.72 3.41 22.70
N CYS A 393 -8.95 2.27 22.07
CA CYS A 393 -10.24 1.56 22.05
C CYS A 393 -10.02 0.08 22.30
N LYS A 394 -10.80 -0.48 23.26
CA LYS A 394 -10.89 -1.92 23.47
C LYS A 394 -11.91 -2.53 22.53
N VAL A 395 -11.56 -3.65 21.91
CA VAL A 395 -12.41 -4.42 21.01
C VAL A 395 -12.66 -5.81 21.62
N GLU A 396 -13.91 -6.12 21.87
CA GLU A 396 -14.37 -7.43 22.38
C GLU A 396 -15.12 -8.15 21.26
N GLY A 397 -14.73 -9.39 20.95
CA GLY A 397 -15.42 -10.22 19.95
C GLY A 397 -16.76 -10.75 20.46
N THR A 398 -17.79 -10.66 19.63
CA THR A 398 -19.17 -11.17 19.90
C THR A 398 -19.68 -12.06 18.78
N ASN A 399 -18.81 -12.59 17.94
CA ASN A 399 -19.16 -13.44 16.81
C ASN A 399 -19.73 -14.79 17.28
N ASN A 400 -20.98 -15.06 16.94
CA ASN A 400 -21.69 -16.31 17.23
C ASN A 400 -21.95 -17.15 15.97
N ASP A 401 -21.45 -16.74 14.80
CA ASP A 401 -21.54 -17.51 13.57
C ASP A 401 -20.58 -18.71 13.59
N ASP A 402 -20.65 -19.57 12.58
CA ASP A 402 -19.74 -20.70 12.44
C ASP A 402 -18.43 -20.34 11.75
N ALA A 403 -18.35 -19.16 11.13
CA ALA A 403 -17.17 -18.68 10.41
C ALA A 403 -16.56 -17.43 11.06
N ALA A 404 -15.25 -17.27 10.91
CA ALA A 404 -14.57 -16.04 11.29
C ALA A 404 -15.02 -14.86 10.39
N ARG A 405 -15.15 -13.68 10.98
CA ARG A 405 -15.52 -12.44 10.30
C ARG A 405 -14.37 -11.45 10.33
N LYS A 406 -14.01 -10.88 9.18
CA LYS A 406 -13.12 -9.73 9.14
C LYS A 406 -13.94 -8.47 9.37
N VAL A 407 -13.67 -7.79 10.46
CA VAL A 407 -14.32 -6.55 10.89
C VAL A 407 -13.39 -5.38 10.64
N ILE A 408 -13.92 -4.28 10.10
CA ILE A 408 -13.18 -3.04 9.89
C ILE A 408 -13.55 -2.04 10.98
N ILE A 409 -12.56 -1.69 11.80
CA ILE A 409 -12.68 -0.65 12.82
C ILE A 409 -12.25 0.67 12.16
N ASN A 410 -13.13 1.65 12.15
CA ASN A 410 -12.86 2.99 11.67
C ASN A 410 -12.57 3.92 12.84
N ALA A 411 -11.67 4.87 12.62
CA ALA A 411 -11.38 5.97 13.54
C ALA A 411 -11.53 7.30 12.81
N SER A 412 -11.99 8.32 13.52
CA SER A 412 -12.13 9.66 12.98
C SER A 412 -11.85 10.71 14.04
N THR A 413 -11.49 11.92 13.58
CA THR A 413 -11.38 13.14 14.42
C THR A 413 -12.46 14.15 14.04
N GLU A 414 -12.72 15.11 14.91
CA GLU A 414 -13.63 16.23 14.61
C GLU A 414 -13.13 17.08 13.43
N SER A 415 -11.81 17.19 13.26
CA SER A 415 -11.21 17.90 12.11
C SER A 415 -11.50 17.23 10.76
N GLY A 416 -11.89 15.95 10.75
CA GLY A 416 -12.20 15.19 9.54
C GLY A 416 -11.11 14.25 9.06
N LEU A 417 -10.10 13.95 9.89
CA LEU A 417 -9.15 12.88 9.63
C LEU A 417 -9.81 11.52 9.86
N GLU A 418 -9.46 10.53 9.05
CA GLU A 418 -10.00 9.18 9.13
C GLU A 418 -8.89 8.14 8.99
N ALA A 419 -9.08 7.00 9.65
CA ALA A 419 -8.23 5.82 9.53
C ALA A 419 -9.05 4.55 9.69
N ALA A 420 -8.53 3.40 9.27
CA ALA A 420 -9.19 2.12 9.46
C ALA A 420 -8.19 0.99 9.71
N VAL A 421 -8.60 -0.02 10.49
CA VAL A 421 -7.82 -1.24 10.72
C VAL A 421 -8.75 -2.45 10.70
N GLY A 422 -8.29 -3.56 10.12
CA GLY A 422 -9.05 -4.81 10.07
C GLY A 422 -8.62 -5.77 11.18
N ILE A 423 -9.61 -6.39 11.84
CA ILE A 423 -9.42 -7.46 12.81
C ILE A 423 -10.24 -8.67 12.39
N THR A 424 -9.67 -9.86 12.47
CA THR A 424 -10.41 -11.12 12.30
C THR A 424 -11.03 -11.53 13.63
N VAL A 425 -12.35 -11.66 13.66
CA VAL A 425 -13.10 -12.08 14.85
C VAL A 425 -13.56 -13.53 14.66
N LYS A 426 -12.89 -14.43 15.37
CA LYS A 426 -13.26 -15.84 15.39
C LYS A 426 -14.53 -16.05 16.20
N PRO A 427 -15.34 -17.07 15.87
CA PRO A 427 -16.50 -17.44 16.66
C PRO A 427 -16.16 -17.72 18.13
N SER A 428 -17.09 -17.46 19.01
CA SER A 428 -17.02 -17.98 20.38
C SER A 428 -17.07 -19.51 20.36
N LYS A 429 -16.27 -20.18 21.17
CA LYS A 429 -16.37 -21.62 21.32
C LYS A 429 -17.64 -21.99 22.08
N ILE A 430 -18.17 -23.15 21.74
CA ILE A 430 -19.28 -23.80 22.43
C ILE A 430 -18.78 -25.14 23.00
N GLU A 431 -19.55 -25.75 23.86
CA GLU A 431 -19.28 -27.10 24.34
C GLU A 431 -19.25 -28.10 23.18
N ALA A 432 -18.42 -29.13 23.35
CA ALA A 432 -18.34 -30.22 22.38
C ALA A 432 -19.69 -30.93 22.24
N PRO A 433 -20.08 -31.40 21.05
CA PRO A 433 -21.35 -32.06 20.82
C PRO A 433 -21.53 -33.25 21.75
N ALA A 434 -22.67 -33.33 22.45
CA ALA A 434 -23.02 -34.47 23.30
C ALA A 434 -23.36 -35.71 22.45
N PHE A 435 -23.01 -36.89 22.94
CA PHE A 435 -23.44 -38.14 22.31
C PHE A 435 -24.92 -38.39 22.56
N THR A 436 -25.71 -38.45 21.48
CA THR A 436 -27.10 -38.93 21.52
C THR A 436 -27.18 -40.45 21.39
N LYS A 437 -26.14 -41.05 20.80
CA LYS A 437 -25.88 -42.48 20.77
C LYS A 437 -24.39 -42.70 21.07
N ALA A 438 -24.10 -43.46 22.12
CA ALA A 438 -22.73 -43.82 22.49
C ALA A 438 -22.01 -44.58 21.35
N PRO A 439 -20.71 -44.41 21.16
CA PRO A 439 -19.97 -45.11 20.12
C PRO A 439 -19.92 -46.61 20.36
N VAL A 440 -20.20 -47.38 19.31
CA VAL A 440 -20.12 -48.84 19.30
C VAL A 440 -19.34 -49.30 18.07
N ILE A 441 -18.58 -50.42 18.16
CA ILE A 441 -17.90 -51.03 17.02
C ILE A 441 -18.81 -52.11 16.41
N THR A 442 -18.92 -52.10 15.10
CA THR A 442 -19.55 -53.13 14.30
C THR A 442 -18.50 -53.76 13.36
N ASN A 443 -18.62 -55.05 13.07
CA ASN A 443 -17.75 -55.78 12.14
C ASN A 443 -18.53 -56.01 10.84
N ASP A 444 -17.96 -55.66 9.68
CA ASP A 444 -18.59 -55.84 8.37
C ASP A 444 -18.49 -57.31 7.88
N GLY A 445 -17.74 -58.16 8.58
CA GLY A 445 -17.49 -59.52 8.17
C GLY A 445 -16.50 -59.67 7.02
N GLN A 446 -15.91 -58.59 6.54
CA GLN A 446 -14.96 -58.51 5.42
C GLN A 446 -13.58 -58.00 5.85
N GLY A 447 -13.34 -57.92 7.15
CA GLY A 447 -12.05 -57.49 7.71
C GLY A 447 -11.96 -55.98 7.97
N SER A 448 -13.10 -55.26 8.03
CA SER A 448 -13.15 -53.87 8.47
C SER A 448 -14.06 -53.73 9.68
N LEU A 449 -13.63 -52.89 10.59
CA LEU A 449 -14.46 -52.45 11.75
C LEU A 449 -14.98 -51.05 11.46
N LYS A 450 -16.23 -50.78 11.86
CA LYS A 450 -16.83 -49.47 11.77
C LYS A 450 -17.25 -49.04 13.16
N VAL A 451 -16.92 -47.82 13.52
CA VAL A 451 -17.50 -47.15 14.69
C VAL A 451 -18.79 -46.45 14.29
N ASP A 452 -19.83 -46.63 15.06
CA ASP A 452 -21.15 -46.03 14.85
C ASP A 452 -21.58 -45.30 16.12
N TYR A 453 -21.90 -44.03 15.98
CA TYR A 453 -22.36 -43.13 17.03
C TYR A 453 -23.27 -42.03 16.46
N SER A 454 -23.89 -41.26 17.32
CA SER A 454 -24.60 -40.05 16.93
C SER A 454 -24.33 -38.93 17.92
N LEU A 455 -24.25 -37.70 17.39
CA LEU A 455 -23.99 -36.49 18.15
C LEU A 455 -25.14 -35.49 18.00
N ASP A 456 -25.32 -34.65 18.99
CA ASP A 456 -26.16 -33.46 18.89
C ASP A 456 -25.35 -32.34 18.21
N LEU A 457 -25.39 -32.32 16.89
CA LEU A 457 -24.62 -31.38 16.06
C LEU A 457 -25.42 -30.13 15.67
N GLY A 458 -26.78 -30.15 15.87
CA GLY A 458 -27.64 -29.15 15.25
C GLY A 458 -27.51 -29.19 13.71
N SER A 459 -27.09 -28.06 13.10
CA SER A 459 -26.86 -27.95 11.67
C SER A 459 -25.38 -28.12 11.25
N ARG A 460 -24.48 -28.46 12.22
CA ARG A 460 -23.02 -28.52 11.97
C ARG A 460 -22.58 -29.91 11.57
N GLU A 461 -21.42 -29.97 10.93
CA GLU A 461 -20.80 -31.22 10.55
C GLU A 461 -20.06 -31.87 11.72
N ASP A 462 -19.98 -33.20 11.70
CA ASP A 462 -19.15 -33.98 12.61
C ASP A 462 -17.67 -33.84 12.23
N MET A 463 -16.90 -33.30 13.16
CA MET A 463 -15.45 -33.11 13.04
C MET A 463 -14.68 -33.87 14.10
N SER A 464 -15.29 -34.96 14.65
CA SER A 464 -14.74 -35.75 15.74
C SER A 464 -13.41 -36.40 15.39
N ALA A 465 -12.57 -36.60 16.39
CA ALA A 465 -11.40 -37.44 16.28
C ALA A 465 -11.73 -38.87 16.65
N ILE A 466 -11.28 -39.83 15.84
CA ILE A 466 -11.44 -41.25 16.08
C ILE A 466 -10.06 -41.87 16.20
N SER A 467 -9.80 -42.51 17.35
CA SER A 467 -8.54 -43.23 17.62
C SER A 467 -8.84 -44.71 17.86
N TRP A 468 -8.10 -45.58 17.16
CA TRP A 468 -8.23 -47.02 17.24
C TRP A 468 -7.08 -47.61 18.03
N TYR A 469 -7.41 -48.51 18.97
CA TYR A 469 -6.43 -49.13 19.85
C TYR A 469 -6.56 -50.62 19.81
N ARG A 470 -5.42 -51.27 20.00
CA ARG A 470 -5.23 -52.70 20.23
C ARG A 470 -5.01 -52.91 21.72
N CYS A 471 -5.82 -53.75 22.38
CA CYS A 471 -5.77 -54.00 23.80
C CYS A 471 -5.51 -55.49 24.08
N THR A 472 -4.89 -55.82 25.21
CA THR A 472 -4.54 -57.21 25.55
C THR A 472 -5.66 -58.02 26.12
N ASP A 473 -6.68 -57.42 26.69
CA ASP A 473 -7.82 -58.08 27.33
C ASP A 473 -9.15 -57.30 27.09
N ALA A 474 -10.23 -57.90 27.57
CA ALA A 474 -11.57 -57.31 27.43
C ALA A 474 -11.81 -56.08 28.31
N GLU A 475 -10.94 -55.79 29.24
CA GLU A 475 -10.93 -54.63 30.12
C GLU A 475 -10.24 -53.43 29.49
N GLY A 476 -9.60 -53.61 28.33
CA GLY A 476 -8.88 -52.54 27.57
C GLY A 476 -7.47 -52.30 28.09
N SER A 477 -6.83 -53.27 28.73
CA SER A 477 -5.48 -53.12 29.25
C SER A 477 -4.45 -52.98 28.17
N ASN A 478 -3.36 -52.24 28.46
CA ASN A 478 -2.22 -52.00 27.59
C ASN A 478 -2.62 -51.50 26.19
N PRO A 479 -3.37 -50.41 26.06
CA PRO A 479 -3.86 -49.91 24.78
C PRO A 479 -2.70 -49.38 23.92
N ILE A 480 -2.55 -49.93 22.71
CA ILE A 480 -1.59 -49.51 21.71
C ILE A 480 -2.35 -48.80 20.59
N LEU A 481 -2.06 -47.52 20.36
CA LEU A 481 -2.65 -46.76 19.27
C LEU A 481 -2.25 -47.36 17.92
N VAL A 482 -3.21 -47.70 17.06
CA VAL A 482 -3.00 -48.32 15.76
C VAL A 482 -3.46 -47.42 14.59
N ALA A 483 -4.42 -46.54 14.82
CA ALA A 483 -4.85 -45.54 13.85
C ALA A 483 -5.49 -44.34 14.56
N VAL A 484 -5.39 -43.15 13.98
CA VAL A 484 -6.03 -41.95 14.47
C VAL A 484 -6.37 -40.99 13.34
N THR A 485 -7.54 -40.37 13.41
CA THR A 485 -7.95 -39.30 12.51
C THR A 485 -8.24 -38.06 13.35
N ARG A 486 -7.47 -36.97 13.13
CA ARG A 486 -7.60 -35.67 13.79
C ARG A 486 -7.50 -34.53 12.79
N ASN A 487 -8.12 -34.67 11.63
CA ASN A 487 -8.09 -33.70 10.53
C ASN A 487 -9.46 -33.07 10.26
N ASP A 488 -10.32 -32.99 11.30
CA ASP A 488 -11.68 -32.44 11.21
C ASP A 488 -12.59 -33.17 10.17
N SER A 489 -12.23 -34.41 9.82
CA SER A 489 -12.97 -35.30 8.94
C SER A 489 -12.85 -36.71 9.50
N PRO A 490 -13.80 -37.19 10.30
CA PRO A 490 -13.69 -38.47 11.01
C PRO A 490 -13.64 -39.66 10.02
N GLU A 491 -12.67 -40.56 10.22
CA GLU A 491 -12.60 -41.82 9.50
C GLU A 491 -13.25 -42.90 10.35
N TYR A 492 -14.47 -43.25 10.01
CA TYR A 492 -15.31 -44.17 10.80
C TYR A 492 -14.89 -45.63 10.70
N THR A 493 -13.98 -45.99 9.76
CA THR A 493 -13.62 -47.36 9.48
C THR A 493 -12.18 -47.64 9.85
N TYR A 494 -11.89 -48.84 10.33
CA TYR A 494 -10.56 -49.36 10.57
C TYR A 494 -10.41 -50.73 9.89
N LYS A 495 -9.47 -50.84 8.96
CA LYS A 495 -9.17 -52.09 8.28
C LYS A 495 -8.25 -52.92 9.16
N LEU A 496 -8.74 -54.11 9.55
CA LEU A 496 -7.94 -55.07 10.33
C LEU A 496 -6.69 -55.55 9.58
N THR A 497 -5.62 -55.70 10.31
CA THR A 497 -4.34 -56.23 9.85
C THR A 497 -4.00 -57.53 10.52
N ALA A 498 -3.02 -58.28 10.01
CA ALA A 498 -2.54 -59.52 10.67
C ALA A 498 -2.00 -59.26 12.09
N GLY A 499 -1.55 -58.03 12.37
CA GLY A 499 -1.08 -57.65 13.70
C GLY A 499 -2.21 -57.49 14.74
N ASP A 500 -3.47 -57.47 14.32
CA ASP A 500 -4.64 -57.29 15.21
C ASP A 500 -5.18 -58.65 15.73
N VAL A 501 -4.74 -59.72 15.11
CA VAL A 501 -5.20 -61.08 15.46
C VAL A 501 -4.84 -61.42 16.93
N GLY A 502 -5.82 -61.81 17.70
CA GLY A 502 -5.64 -62.18 19.12
C GLY A 502 -5.70 -60.99 20.08
N TYR A 503 -5.99 -59.79 19.59
CA TYR A 503 -6.19 -58.58 20.40
C TYR A 503 -7.64 -58.18 20.45
N TYR A 504 -7.95 -57.35 21.42
CA TYR A 504 -9.21 -56.63 21.50
C TYR A 504 -9.05 -55.27 20.85
N ILE A 505 -9.96 -54.87 19.97
CA ILE A 505 -9.93 -53.57 19.30
C ILE A 505 -10.96 -52.64 20.00
N MET A 506 -10.48 -51.45 20.32
CA MET A 506 -11.27 -50.36 20.91
C MET A 506 -11.18 -49.13 20.03
N ALA A 507 -12.27 -48.44 19.80
CA ALA A 507 -12.27 -47.09 19.29
C ALA A 507 -12.54 -46.09 20.41
N LYS A 508 -11.83 -44.97 20.37
CA LYS A 508 -12.06 -43.80 21.22
C LYS A 508 -12.50 -42.64 20.34
N VAL A 509 -13.65 -42.05 20.69
CA VAL A 509 -14.20 -40.90 19.94
C VAL A 509 -14.16 -39.65 20.82
N GLU A 510 -13.58 -38.60 20.32
CA GLU A 510 -13.56 -37.27 20.89
C GLU A 510 -14.45 -36.38 20.02
N SER A 511 -15.67 -36.06 20.50
CA SER A 511 -16.64 -35.30 19.71
C SER A 511 -16.18 -33.88 19.44
N LYS A 512 -16.45 -33.36 18.24
CA LYS A 512 -16.11 -32.01 17.84
C LYS A 512 -17.04 -31.53 16.73
N ASN A 513 -17.28 -30.23 16.69
CA ASN A 513 -17.79 -29.52 15.54
C ASN A 513 -16.90 -28.29 15.26
N ILE A 514 -17.22 -27.48 14.24
CA ILE A 514 -16.43 -26.30 13.84
C ILE A 514 -16.30 -25.25 14.95
N ARG A 515 -17.23 -25.22 15.93
CA ARG A 515 -17.27 -24.24 17.02
C ARG A 515 -16.71 -24.78 18.35
N SER A 516 -16.35 -26.06 18.47
CA SER A 516 -15.90 -26.66 19.73
C SER A 516 -14.46 -27.13 19.68
N ASP A 517 -13.84 -27.26 20.84
CA ASP A 517 -12.65 -28.10 21.01
C ASP A 517 -13.07 -29.58 21.02
N TYR A 518 -12.10 -30.50 21.05
CA TYR A 518 -12.40 -31.91 21.24
C TYR A 518 -13.02 -32.15 22.62
N GLY A 519 -14.14 -32.86 22.65
CA GLY A 519 -14.84 -33.21 23.86
C GLY A 519 -14.14 -34.33 24.67
N THR A 520 -14.71 -34.67 25.83
CA THR A 520 -14.21 -35.78 26.63
C THR A 520 -14.30 -37.08 25.84
N PRO A 521 -13.20 -37.85 25.77
CA PRO A 521 -13.17 -39.09 25.02
C PRO A 521 -14.16 -40.11 25.53
N VAL A 522 -14.91 -40.74 24.62
CA VAL A 522 -15.80 -41.87 24.92
C VAL A 522 -15.28 -43.11 24.20
N ASN A 523 -15.04 -44.15 24.95
CA ASN A 523 -14.57 -45.44 24.45
C ASN A 523 -15.73 -46.31 23.99
N THR A 524 -15.52 -47.12 22.95
CA THR A 524 -16.45 -48.20 22.57
C THR A 524 -16.27 -49.42 23.49
N CYS A 525 -17.24 -50.36 23.49
CA CYS A 525 -16.97 -51.70 23.93
C CYS A 525 -15.87 -52.32 23.04
N LEU A 526 -15.10 -53.27 23.59
CA LEU A 526 -14.01 -53.96 22.89
C LEU A 526 -14.53 -55.10 22.03
N LEU A 527 -13.97 -55.25 20.82
CA LEU A 527 -14.28 -56.36 19.94
C LEU A 527 -13.06 -57.27 19.83
N TYR A 528 -13.21 -58.52 20.16
CA TYR A 528 -12.15 -59.52 20.04
C TYR A 528 -11.94 -59.95 18.58
N THR A 529 -10.71 -59.96 18.12
CA THR A 529 -10.32 -60.43 16.79
C THR A 529 -9.81 -61.86 16.91
N SER A 530 -10.68 -62.82 16.71
CA SER A 530 -10.28 -64.24 16.78
C SER A 530 -9.43 -64.67 15.58
N PRO A 531 -8.43 -65.54 15.74
CA PRO A 531 -7.75 -66.18 14.64
C PRO A 531 -8.74 -66.92 13.75
N SER A 532 -8.60 -66.81 12.41
CA SER A 532 -9.39 -67.62 11.48
C SER A 532 -9.17 -69.10 11.76
N PRO A 533 -10.21 -69.94 11.64
CA PRO A 533 -10.00 -71.40 11.73
C PRO A 533 -8.95 -71.94 10.76
N ARG A 534 -8.63 -71.21 9.68
CA ARG A 534 -7.56 -71.59 8.70
C ARG A 534 -6.16 -71.27 9.19
N ASP A 535 -5.98 -70.44 10.18
CA ASP A 535 -4.67 -70.07 10.73
C ASP A 535 -4.23 -70.96 11.89
N ARG A 536 -4.99 -72.03 12.19
CA ARG A 536 -4.71 -73.01 13.23
C ARG A 536 -4.14 -74.33 12.72
N SER A 537 -3.69 -74.39 11.44
CA SER A 537 -3.07 -75.56 10.87
C SER A 537 -1.54 -75.37 10.72
#